data_258cd859c76038d61d8bfc2c3e13e710
#
_entry.id   258cd859c76038d61d8bfc2c3e13e710
#
_cell.length_a   1.000
_cell.length_b   1.000
_cell.length_c   1.000
_cell.angle_alpha   90.00
_cell.angle_beta   90.00
_cell.angle_gamma   90.00
#
_symmetry.space_group_name_H-M   'P 1'
#
loop_
_entity.id
_entity.type
_entity.pdbx_description
1 polymer ?
#
loop_
_entity_poly.entity_id
_entity_poly.type
_entity_poly.pdbx_seq_one_letter_code
_entity_poly.pdbx_strand_id
1 'polypeptide(L)'
;MSASDYHQKILPLRKQAELRNEWLKYRLDHVLPELMKREGFDMWLVIAREYNEDPVIMTLLPEPQMSARRRTILVFYRRPDDTVERLTVSRYDMPGFYESAWNPDTEPDQYDALARVITERNPQHIGINISDNFAFADGLTHSQHTYLFALDKDGDLRHRMKSAVRLCVGWLETRTPAELLVYPSIIEIGHAIIEEAFSTKVITPSITTTDDVVWWMREKMRELGLEAWFQPTVEIQAHGEGFNAINVKDGGRKVIMPGDLLHCDMGFYYLGLASDQQQHAYVLKAGEKDAPQGLKDALAEGNRLQDILMHNLRAGQTGNDILTDTLAHAKAEGITPCVYSHPIGYHGHAAGPTIGLWDNQHRVVGSGDYEVHDNTAYSIELNIIKPVPEWGGQEVRIMLEEDAVLQNGVMRWLHGRQTAFHLIG
;
A
#
# COMPACT_ATOMS: atom_id res chain seq x y z
N MET A 1 -12.09 13.07 -18.89
CA MET A 1 -11.41 12.31 -19.99
C MET A 1 -12.24 11.11 -20.37
N SER A 2 -12.27 10.66 -21.61
CA SER A 2 -13.03 9.46 -21.96
C SER A 2 -12.23 8.20 -21.63
N ALA A 3 -12.91 7.07 -21.35
CA ALA A 3 -12.27 5.78 -21.08
C ALA A 3 -11.25 5.33 -22.16
N SER A 4 -11.36 5.83 -23.39
CA SER A 4 -10.41 5.58 -24.49
C SER A 4 -9.01 6.20 -24.23
N ASP A 5 -8.91 7.19 -23.33
CA ASP A 5 -7.64 7.88 -23.06
C ASP A 5 -6.75 7.10 -22.09
N TYR A 6 -7.32 6.18 -21.27
CA TYR A 6 -6.55 5.42 -20.26
C TYR A 6 -5.68 4.35 -20.85
N HIS A 7 -6.11 3.69 -21.95
CA HIS A 7 -5.25 2.72 -22.65
C HIS A 7 -3.92 3.34 -23.10
N GLN A 8 -3.90 4.64 -23.39
CA GLN A 8 -2.69 5.35 -23.80
C GLN A 8 -1.73 5.60 -22.62
N LYS A 9 -2.22 5.57 -21.37
CA LYS A 9 -1.41 5.72 -20.15
C LYS A 9 -0.78 4.41 -19.70
N ILE A 10 -1.27 3.26 -20.18
CA ILE A 10 -0.73 1.95 -19.84
C ILE A 10 0.41 1.60 -20.78
N LEU A 11 1.62 1.52 -20.22
CA LEU A 11 2.81 1.16 -20.97
C LEU A 11 2.78 -0.31 -21.41
N PRO A 12 3.35 -0.64 -22.58
CA PRO A 12 3.62 -2.02 -22.96
C PRO A 12 4.48 -2.74 -21.92
N LEU A 13 4.28 -4.05 -21.68
CA LEU A 13 4.96 -4.83 -20.63
C LEU A 13 6.48 -4.67 -20.64
N ARG A 14 7.10 -4.64 -21.83
CA ARG A 14 8.56 -4.41 -21.95
C ARG A 14 8.98 -3.07 -21.35
N LYS A 15 8.19 -2.02 -21.57
CA LYS A 15 8.47 -0.68 -21.03
C LYS A 15 8.24 -0.62 -19.53
N GLN A 16 7.24 -1.34 -19.03
CA GLN A 16 7.04 -1.50 -17.59
C GLN A 16 8.25 -2.20 -16.95
N ALA A 17 8.73 -3.29 -17.56
CA ALA A 17 9.90 -4.02 -17.08
C ALA A 17 11.18 -3.16 -17.09
N GLU A 18 11.43 -2.42 -18.17
CA GLU A 18 12.57 -1.49 -18.26
C GLU A 18 12.52 -0.45 -17.13
N LEU A 19 11.36 0.19 -16.93
CA LEU A 19 11.18 1.22 -15.89
C LEU A 19 11.34 0.65 -14.48
N ARG A 20 10.73 -0.50 -14.19
CA ARG A 20 10.86 -1.17 -12.88
C ARG A 20 12.32 -1.56 -12.59
N ASN A 21 13.07 -2.01 -13.60
CA ASN A 21 14.50 -2.31 -13.46
C ASN A 21 15.34 -1.05 -13.20
N GLU A 22 15.03 0.07 -13.84
CA GLU A 22 15.67 1.37 -13.57
C GLU A 22 15.41 1.80 -12.11
N TRP A 23 14.17 1.68 -11.63
CA TRP A 23 13.81 1.98 -10.25
C TRP A 23 14.52 1.05 -9.26
N LEU A 24 14.51 -0.25 -9.51
CA LEU A 24 15.21 -1.22 -8.65
C LEU A 24 16.70 -0.91 -8.57
N LYS A 25 17.33 -0.63 -9.71
CA LYS A 25 18.74 -0.26 -9.73
C LYS A 25 19.02 0.99 -8.89
N TYR A 26 18.24 2.04 -9.06
CA TYR A 26 18.35 3.25 -8.25
C TYR A 26 18.18 2.97 -6.76
N ARG A 27 17.19 2.17 -6.39
CA ARG A 27 16.93 1.80 -4.99
C ARG A 27 18.10 1.01 -4.38
N LEU A 28 18.64 0.06 -5.13
CA LEU A 28 19.81 -0.72 -4.71
C LEU A 28 21.09 0.14 -4.57
N ASP A 29 21.23 1.16 -5.41
CA ASP A 29 22.41 2.03 -5.42
C ASP A 29 22.31 3.18 -4.37
N HIS A 30 21.11 3.65 -4.02
CA HIS A 30 20.93 4.84 -3.20
C HIS A 30 20.07 4.63 -1.95
N VAL A 31 18.97 3.90 -2.03
CA VAL A 31 18.05 3.72 -0.88
C VAL A 31 18.60 2.68 0.09
N LEU A 32 19.04 1.53 -0.42
CA LEU A 32 19.54 0.43 0.41
C LEU A 32 20.73 0.79 1.29
N PRO A 33 21.79 1.46 0.76
CA PRO A 33 22.94 1.85 1.59
C PRO A 33 22.54 2.75 2.77
N GLU A 34 21.71 3.73 2.53
CA GLU A 34 21.22 4.64 3.57
C GLU A 34 20.39 3.91 4.64
N LEU A 35 19.52 2.98 4.22
CA LEU A 35 18.73 2.18 5.15
C LEU A 35 19.60 1.24 5.97
N MET A 36 20.54 0.52 5.37
CA MET A 36 21.46 -0.36 6.10
C MET A 36 22.29 0.41 7.12
N LYS A 37 22.74 1.62 6.76
CA LYS A 37 23.45 2.53 7.66
C LYS A 37 22.56 3.02 8.80
N ARG A 38 21.36 3.49 8.49
CA ARG A 38 20.37 3.99 9.47
C ARG A 38 20.01 2.93 10.49
N GLU A 39 19.77 1.69 10.05
CA GLU A 39 19.35 0.58 10.92
C GLU A 39 20.55 -0.20 11.52
N GLY A 40 21.78 0.16 11.17
CA GLY A 40 23.01 -0.37 11.77
C GLY A 40 23.35 -1.81 11.35
N PHE A 41 22.97 -2.22 10.15
CA PHE A 41 23.31 -3.53 9.61
C PHE A 41 24.56 -3.50 8.72
N ASP A 42 25.46 -4.48 8.95
CA ASP A 42 26.62 -4.71 8.05
C ASP A 42 26.25 -5.66 6.94
N MET A 43 25.34 -6.60 7.22
CA MET A 43 24.84 -7.56 6.23
C MET A 43 23.33 -7.74 6.36
N TRP A 44 22.65 -7.92 5.23
CA TRP A 44 21.24 -8.31 5.18
C TRP A 44 21.10 -9.56 4.33
N LEU A 45 20.43 -10.57 4.88
CA LEU A 45 20.16 -11.85 4.22
C LEU A 45 18.67 -11.93 3.90
N VAL A 46 18.34 -12.08 2.61
CA VAL A 46 16.98 -12.31 2.16
C VAL A 46 16.93 -13.68 1.51
N ILE A 47 16.23 -14.63 2.16
CA ILE A 47 16.21 -16.04 1.79
C ILE A 47 14.78 -16.47 1.49
N ALA A 48 14.53 -16.87 0.25
CA ALA A 48 13.21 -17.32 -0.17
C ALA A 48 13.26 -18.64 -0.95
N ARG A 49 12.13 -19.32 -0.98
CA ARG A 49 11.89 -20.50 -1.81
C ARG A 49 10.80 -20.24 -2.81
N GLU A 50 10.93 -20.85 -3.99
CA GLU A 50 9.87 -20.90 -5.01
C GLU A 50 8.56 -21.39 -4.38
N TYR A 51 7.45 -20.69 -4.64
CA TYR A 51 6.08 -20.89 -4.12
C TYR A 51 5.88 -20.55 -2.62
N ASN A 52 6.90 -20.02 -1.96
CA ASN A 52 6.80 -19.52 -0.59
C ASN A 52 7.84 -18.42 -0.41
N GLU A 53 7.66 -17.37 -1.22
CA GLU A 53 8.56 -16.25 -1.30
C GLU A 53 8.44 -15.34 -0.08
N ASP A 54 9.58 -14.82 0.33
CA ASP A 54 9.64 -13.67 1.24
C ASP A 54 9.01 -12.46 0.55
N PRO A 55 8.08 -11.72 1.18
CA PRO A 55 7.44 -10.57 0.55
C PRO A 55 8.44 -9.50 0.07
N VAL A 56 9.54 -9.29 0.81
CA VAL A 56 10.57 -8.32 0.45
C VAL A 56 11.34 -8.78 -0.79
N ILE A 57 11.64 -10.07 -0.94
CA ILE A 57 12.41 -10.56 -2.09
C ILE A 57 11.70 -10.25 -3.40
N MET A 58 10.36 -10.26 -3.40
CA MET A 58 9.55 -9.96 -4.60
C MET A 58 9.78 -8.54 -5.11
N THR A 59 10.20 -7.62 -4.24
CA THR A 59 10.55 -6.23 -4.60
C THR A 59 12.04 -6.03 -4.92
N LEU A 60 12.85 -7.08 -4.73
CA LEU A 60 14.30 -7.09 -4.97
C LEU A 60 14.68 -7.83 -6.25
N LEU A 61 13.76 -8.59 -6.84
CA LEU A 61 14.01 -9.34 -8.07
C LEU A 61 13.89 -8.43 -9.30
N PRO A 62 14.91 -8.43 -10.19
CA PRO A 62 14.82 -7.69 -11.45
C PRO A 62 13.91 -8.41 -12.45
N GLU A 63 13.27 -7.67 -13.33
CA GLU A 63 12.58 -8.23 -14.49
C GLU A 63 13.60 -8.84 -15.50
N PRO A 64 13.33 -9.98 -16.12
CA PRO A 64 12.05 -10.71 -16.14
C PRO A 64 11.90 -11.80 -15.07
N GLN A 65 12.62 -11.75 -13.96
CA GLN A 65 12.49 -12.73 -12.89
C GLN A 65 11.25 -12.47 -12.05
N MET A 66 10.22 -13.30 -12.25
CA MET A 66 8.90 -13.11 -11.65
C MET A 66 8.72 -13.76 -10.27
N SER A 67 9.69 -14.58 -9.83
CA SER A 67 9.62 -15.32 -8.57
C SER A 67 11.01 -15.78 -8.11
N ALA A 68 11.15 -16.18 -6.86
CA ALA A 68 12.30 -16.96 -6.44
C ALA A 68 12.39 -18.27 -7.24
N ARG A 69 13.61 -18.75 -7.50
CA ARG A 69 13.83 -20.00 -8.25
C ARG A 69 14.44 -21.04 -7.33
N ARG A 70 13.66 -22.09 -7.02
CA ARG A 70 13.98 -23.14 -6.02
C ARG A 70 14.29 -22.53 -4.65
N ARG A 71 15.53 -22.14 -4.39
CA ARG A 71 15.96 -21.31 -3.28
C ARG A 71 16.80 -20.17 -3.84
N THR A 72 16.37 -18.95 -3.59
CA THR A 72 17.10 -17.72 -3.92
C THR A 72 17.57 -17.09 -2.61
N ILE A 73 18.88 -16.82 -2.52
CA ILE A 73 19.48 -16.13 -1.39
C ILE A 73 20.13 -14.85 -1.93
N LEU A 74 19.66 -13.71 -1.47
CA LEU A 74 20.30 -12.43 -1.73
C LEU A 74 21.09 -12.02 -0.49
N VAL A 75 22.31 -11.56 -0.70
CA VAL A 75 23.20 -11.07 0.34
C VAL A 75 23.60 -9.64 0.02
N PHE A 76 23.30 -8.74 0.94
CA PHE A 76 23.71 -7.36 0.87
C PHE A 76 24.75 -7.12 1.95
N TYR A 77 25.95 -6.70 1.57
CA TYR A 77 27.03 -6.41 2.52
C TYR A 77 27.47 -4.97 2.39
N ARG A 78 27.29 -4.19 3.46
CA ARG A 78 27.72 -2.79 3.55
C ARG A 78 29.21 -2.75 3.88
N ARG A 79 29.98 -2.23 2.92
CA ARG A 79 31.42 -2.05 3.07
C ARG A 79 31.74 -0.86 3.97
N PRO A 80 33.01 -0.74 4.44
CA PRO A 80 33.43 0.38 5.28
C PRO A 80 33.29 1.78 4.64
N ASP A 81 33.19 1.86 3.32
CA ASP A 81 32.95 3.09 2.56
C ASP A 81 31.46 3.38 2.35
N ASP A 82 30.58 2.66 3.07
CA ASP A 82 29.14 2.69 2.95
C ASP A 82 28.54 2.21 1.61
N THR A 83 29.36 1.73 0.66
CA THR A 83 28.83 1.04 -0.53
C THR A 83 28.29 -0.33 -0.17
N VAL A 84 27.28 -0.81 -0.91
CA VAL A 84 26.69 -2.12 -0.67
C VAL A 84 27.05 -3.11 -1.78
N GLU A 85 27.78 -4.16 -1.41
CA GLU A 85 28.02 -5.31 -2.25
C GLU A 85 26.73 -6.14 -2.34
N ARG A 86 26.35 -6.55 -3.53
CA ARG A 86 25.11 -7.27 -3.81
C ARG A 86 25.43 -8.61 -4.43
N LEU A 87 25.14 -9.68 -3.71
CA LEU A 87 25.47 -11.04 -4.11
C LEU A 87 24.21 -11.89 -4.21
N THR A 88 24.25 -12.85 -5.10
CA THR A 88 23.30 -13.96 -5.13
C THR A 88 23.99 -15.28 -4.85
N VAL A 89 23.53 -15.99 -3.84
CA VAL A 89 23.89 -17.41 -3.59
C VAL A 89 22.74 -18.25 -4.15
N SER A 90 22.61 -18.25 -5.48
CA SER A 90 21.52 -18.90 -6.21
C SER A 90 22.06 -19.57 -7.47
N ARG A 91 21.31 -20.54 -7.97
CA ARG A 91 21.70 -21.25 -9.21
C ARG A 91 21.63 -20.39 -10.47
N TYR A 92 20.82 -19.32 -10.44
CA TYR A 92 20.57 -18.45 -11.58
C TYR A 92 21.16 -17.07 -11.33
N ASP A 93 21.88 -16.59 -12.34
CA ASP A 93 22.48 -15.26 -12.32
C ASP A 93 21.45 -14.16 -12.52
N MET A 94 21.72 -13.00 -11.96
CA MET A 94 20.96 -11.76 -12.16
C MET A 94 21.91 -10.62 -12.58
N PRO A 95 22.41 -10.68 -13.83
CA PRO A 95 23.46 -9.77 -14.32
C PRO A 95 23.05 -8.30 -14.20
N GLY A 96 23.95 -7.46 -13.74
CA GLY A 96 23.73 -6.02 -13.57
C GLY A 96 23.02 -5.63 -12.27
N PHE A 97 22.49 -6.61 -11.51
CA PHE A 97 21.85 -6.40 -10.21
C PHE A 97 22.60 -7.11 -9.08
N TYR A 98 22.97 -8.37 -9.27
CA TYR A 98 23.65 -9.19 -8.26
C TYR A 98 24.80 -9.97 -8.88
N GLU A 99 25.95 -10.00 -8.18
CA GLU A 99 27.08 -10.84 -8.54
C GLU A 99 26.88 -12.26 -8.02
N SER A 100 27.17 -13.27 -8.84
CA SER A 100 27.07 -14.66 -8.41
C SER A 100 28.19 -15.01 -7.42
N ALA A 101 27.81 -15.51 -6.24
CA ALA A 101 28.73 -15.94 -5.20
C ALA A 101 28.72 -17.46 -4.99
N TRP A 102 28.08 -18.22 -5.87
CA TRP A 102 27.95 -19.68 -5.75
C TRP A 102 28.08 -20.37 -7.11
N ASN A 103 28.93 -21.39 -7.15
CA ASN A 103 29.02 -22.33 -8.27
C ASN A 103 28.70 -23.75 -7.79
N PRO A 104 27.49 -24.29 -8.10
CA PRO A 104 27.07 -25.62 -7.62
C PRO A 104 27.90 -26.78 -8.15
N ASP A 105 28.69 -26.59 -9.23
CA ASP A 105 29.55 -27.63 -9.79
C ASP A 105 30.82 -27.85 -8.96
N THR A 106 31.28 -26.81 -8.26
CA THR A 106 32.47 -26.85 -7.41
C THR A 106 32.13 -26.85 -5.91
N GLU A 107 30.98 -26.32 -5.52
CA GLU A 107 30.51 -26.23 -4.14
C GLU A 107 29.03 -26.69 -4.10
N PRO A 108 28.77 -28.01 -3.87
CA PRO A 108 27.42 -28.57 -4.05
C PRO A 108 26.37 -28.04 -3.07
N ASP A 109 26.76 -27.66 -1.84
CA ASP A 109 25.84 -27.15 -0.84
C ASP A 109 25.72 -25.64 -0.86
N GLN A 110 24.52 -25.15 -1.03
CA GLN A 110 24.21 -23.72 -1.09
C GLN A 110 24.43 -23.02 0.25
N TYR A 111 24.19 -23.70 1.37
CA TYR A 111 24.42 -23.11 2.69
C TYR A 111 25.90 -23.08 3.07
N ASP A 112 26.72 -24.03 2.58
CA ASP A 112 28.17 -23.97 2.74
C ASP A 112 28.73 -22.74 2.00
N ALA A 113 28.22 -22.48 0.78
CA ALA A 113 28.56 -21.26 0.04
C ALA A 113 28.13 -19.98 0.80
N LEU A 114 26.93 -19.96 1.40
CA LEU A 114 26.49 -18.84 2.24
C LEU A 114 27.40 -18.66 3.46
N ALA A 115 27.75 -19.76 4.14
CA ALA A 115 28.67 -19.74 5.29
C ALA A 115 30.05 -19.16 4.91
N ARG A 116 30.58 -19.54 3.75
CA ARG A 116 31.83 -18.95 3.21
C ARG A 116 31.68 -17.46 2.97
N VAL A 117 30.59 -17.02 2.31
CA VAL A 117 30.31 -15.60 2.03
C VAL A 117 30.25 -14.77 3.32
N ILE A 118 29.59 -15.29 4.36
CA ILE A 118 29.51 -14.65 5.67
C ILE A 118 30.89 -14.58 6.33
N THR A 119 31.64 -15.69 6.32
CA THR A 119 32.96 -15.79 6.96
C THR A 119 33.96 -14.84 6.35
N GLU A 120 34.03 -14.74 5.01
CA GLU A 120 34.93 -13.86 4.27
C GLU A 120 34.71 -12.37 4.59
N ARG A 121 33.45 -11.97 4.90
CA ARG A 121 33.07 -10.56 5.15
C ARG A 121 33.01 -10.23 6.64
N ASN A 122 32.89 -11.23 7.48
CA ASN A 122 32.87 -11.15 8.94
C ASN A 122 31.96 -10.02 9.50
N PRO A 123 30.67 -9.93 9.08
CA PRO A 123 29.75 -8.90 9.55
C PRO A 123 29.49 -9.06 11.04
N GLN A 124 29.31 -7.94 11.76
CA GLN A 124 28.97 -7.93 13.19
C GLN A 124 27.47 -7.91 13.44
N HIS A 125 26.72 -7.27 12.50
CA HIS A 125 25.25 -7.19 12.57
C HIS A 125 24.64 -7.72 11.28
N ILE A 126 23.95 -8.86 11.38
CA ILE A 126 23.31 -9.54 10.26
C ILE A 126 21.80 -9.42 10.40
N GLY A 127 21.16 -8.75 9.44
CA GLY A 127 19.71 -8.67 9.36
C GLY A 127 19.12 -9.92 8.74
N ILE A 128 18.09 -10.48 9.36
CA ILE A 128 17.25 -11.55 8.83
C ILE A 128 15.77 -11.16 8.93
N ASN A 129 14.95 -11.60 7.99
CA ASN A 129 13.55 -11.18 7.88
C ASN A 129 12.65 -11.99 8.83
N ILE A 130 12.63 -11.58 10.10
CA ILE A 130 11.74 -12.08 11.15
C ILE A 130 11.08 -10.92 11.88
N SER A 131 9.78 -11.00 12.15
CA SER A 131 9.01 -9.94 12.79
C SER A 131 7.75 -10.46 13.47
N ASP A 132 7.43 -9.91 14.64
CA ASP A 132 6.16 -10.18 15.34
C ASP A 132 5.04 -9.18 14.93
N ASN A 133 5.39 -8.04 14.30
CA ASN A 133 4.45 -6.94 14.06
C ASN A 133 4.16 -6.69 12.56
N PHE A 134 5.14 -6.95 11.69
CA PHE A 134 5.03 -6.69 10.26
C PHE A 134 5.18 -7.98 9.47
N ALA A 135 4.08 -8.51 8.95
CA ALA A 135 4.08 -9.74 8.14
C ALA A 135 5.02 -9.66 6.93
N PHE A 136 5.17 -8.47 6.33
CA PHE A 136 6.11 -8.25 5.22
C PHE A 136 7.58 -8.41 5.60
N ALA A 137 7.91 -8.31 6.87
CA ALA A 137 9.26 -8.46 7.40
C ALA A 137 9.50 -9.83 8.07
N ASP A 138 8.53 -10.74 8.00
CA ASP A 138 8.58 -12.10 8.57
C ASP A 138 8.64 -13.18 7.49
N GLY A 139 9.41 -12.93 6.43
CA GLY A 139 9.50 -13.80 5.27
C GLY A 139 10.47 -14.96 5.40
N LEU A 140 11.32 -15.00 6.42
CA LEU A 140 12.25 -16.11 6.65
C LEU A 140 11.50 -17.33 7.19
N THR A 141 11.20 -18.30 6.31
CA THR A 141 10.43 -19.47 6.70
C THR A 141 11.15 -20.34 7.73
N HIS A 142 10.40 -21.05 8.56
CA HIS A 142 10.94 -21.91 9.62
C HIS A 142 12.06 -22.84 9.14
N SER A 143 11.89 -23.50 7.99
CA SER A 143 12.92 -24.40 7.46
C SER A 143 14.20 -23.67 7.05
N GLN A 144 14.08 -22.48 6.45
CA GLN A 144 15.26 -21.67 6.07
C GLN A 144 15.96 -21.10 7.30
N HIS A 145 15.20 -20.68 8.31
CA HIS A 145 15.73 -20.31 9.62
C HIS A 145 16.53 -21.47 10.25
N THR A 146 15.96 -22.67 10.25
CA THR A 146 16.64 -23.86 10.80
C THR A 146 17.96 -24.13 10.08
N TYR A 147 17.98 -24.11 8.75
CA TYR A 147 19.20 -24.31 7.98
C TYR A 147 20.23 -23.20 8.20
N LEU A 148 19.79 -21.94 8.25
CA LEU A 148 20.68 -20.81 8.51
C LEU A 148 21.34 -20.93 9.89
N PHE A 149 20.57 -21.27 10.92
CA PHE A 149 21.09 -21.42 12.28
C PHE A 149 21.92 -22.69 12.47
N ALA A 150 21.82 -23.69 11.59
CA ALA A 150 22.70 -24.85 11.59
C ALA A 150 24.13 -24.53 11.11
N LEU A 151 24.36 -23.39 10.48
CA LEU A 151 25.70 -22.90 10.11
C LEU A 151 26.50 -22.44 11.34
N ASP A 152 25.82 -22.12 12.42
CA ASP A 152 26.39 -21.62 13.66
C ASP A 152 26.95 -22.77 14.54
N LYS A 153 28.17 -23.20 14.24
CA LYS A 153 28.83 -24.32 14.97
C LYS A 153 29.34 -23.89 16.36
N ASP A 154 29.70 -22.63 16.53
CA ASP A 154 30.37 -22.10 17.70
C ASP A 154 29.50 -21.17 18.55
N GLY A 155 28.28 -20.90 18.15
CA GLY A 155 27.34 -20.01 18.82
C GLY A 155 27.52 -18.50 18.52
N ASP A 156 28.57 -18.12 17.81
CA ASP A 156 28.93 -16.73 17.53
C ASP A 156 28.02 -16.08 16.47
N LEU A 157 27.71 -16.82 15.38
CA LEU A 157 26.91 -16.32 14.30
C LEU A 157 25.48 -15.95 14.74
N ARG A 158 24.90 -16.73 15.65
CA ARG A 158 23.56 -16.50 16.20
C ARG A 158 23.46 -15.19 16.95
N HIS A 159 24.49 -14.78 17.68
CA HIS A 159 24.51 -13.52 18.42
C HIS A 159 24.58 -12.30 17.52
N ARG A 160 25.08 -12.46 16.28
CA ARG A 160 25.16 -11.41 15.27
C ARG A 160 23.88 -11.24 14.47
N MET A 161 23.01 -12.29 14.42
CA MET A 161 21.73 -12.26 13.69
C MET A 161 20.66 -11.50 14.49
N LYS A 162 19.99 -10.58 13.82
CA LYS A 162 18.94 -9.73 14.41
C LYS A 162 17.78 -9.58 13.43
N SER A 163 16.60 -9.30 13.96
CA SER A 163 15.44 -8.92 13.14
C SER A 163 15.76 -7.70 12.28
N ALA A 164 15.56 -7.83 10.97
CA ALA A 164 15.70 -6.75 10.00
C ALA A 164 14.40 -5.97 9.78
N VAL A 165 13.44 -6.05 10.70
CA VAL A 165 12.09 -5.48 10.53
C VAL A 165 12.12 -4.02 10.08
N ARG A 166 12.91 -3.16 10.73
CA ARG A 166 13.00 -1.73 10.37
C ARG A 166 13.64 -1.51 8.99
N LEU A 167 14.60 -2.36 8.61
CA LEU A 167 15.21 -2.33 7.28
C LEU A 167 14.22 -2.78 6.20
N CYS A 168 13.46 -3.86 6.45
CA CYS A 168 12.42 -4.34 5.54
C CYS A 168 11.32 -3.29 5.35
N VAL A 169 10.81 -2.72 6.46
CA VAL A 169 9.78 -1.66 6.39
C VAL A 169 10.33 -0.45 5.65
N GLY A 170 11.52 0.04 6.01
CA GLY A 170 12.16 1.18 5.33
C GLY A 170 12.34 0.95 3.83
N TRP A 171 12.75 -0.27 3.43
CA TRP A 171 12.85 -0.65 2.03
C TRP A 171 11.50 -0.58 1.30
N LEU A 172 10.44 -1.10 1.91
CA LEU A 172 9.11 -1.18 1.30
C LEU A 172 8.40 0.18 1.28
N GLU A 173 8.55 1.00 2.32
CA GLU A 173 7.83 2.27 2.45
C GLU A 173 8.46 3.44 1.69
N THR A 174 9.80 3.46 1.53
CA THR A 174 10.50 4.61 0.91
C THR A 174 10.19 4.70 -0.58
N ARG A 175 9.68 5.84 -1.04
CA ARG A 175 9.48 6.15 -2.46
C ARG A 175 10.66 6.93 -3.01
N THR A 176 11.06 6.62 -4.24
CA THR A 176 12.11 7.35 -4.96
C THR A 176 11.52 8.53 -5.74
N PRO A 177 12.32 9.54 -6.12
CA PRO A 177 11.84 10.62 -6.96
C PRO A 177 11.23 10.15 -8.29
N ALA A 178 11.78 9.07 -8.88
CA ALA A 178 11.27 8.52 -10.13
C ALA A 178 9.91 7.82 -9.96
N GLU A 179 9.71 7.08 -8.85
CA GLU A 179 8.41 6.51 -8.49
C GLU A 179 7.38 7.62 -8.25
N LEU A 180 7.74 8.68 -7.50
CA LEU A 180 6.84 9.81 -7.19
C LEU A 180 6.50 10.68 -8.39
N LEU A 181 7.30 10.63 -9.46
CA LEU A 181 6.98 11.29 -10.72
C LEU A 181 5.84 10.58 -11.47
N VAL A 182 5.76 9.26 -11.36
CA VAL A 182 4.78 8.43 -12.06
C VAL A 182 3.53 8.15 -11.22
N TYR A 183 3.67 8.09 -9.91
CA TYR A 183 2.58 7.71 -9.00
C TYR A 183 1.29 8.53 -9.20
N PRO A 184 1.33 9.86 -9.42
CA PRO A 184 0.12 10.65 -9.73
C PRO A 184 -0.70 10.10 -10.90
N SER A 185 -0.02 9.58 -11.94
CA SER A 185 -0.70 9.00 -13.10
C SER A 185 -1.36 7.65 -12.78
N ILE A 186 -0.85 6.91 -11.79
CA ILE A 186 -1.47 5.67 -11.31
C ILE A 186 -2.79 6.00 -10.61
N ILE A 187 -2.75 6.99 -9.70
CA ILE A 187 -3.95 7.43 -8.97
C ILE A 187 -5.00 8.03 -9.90
N GLU A 188 -4.57 8.80 -10.91
CA GLU A 188 -5.46 9.34 -11.94
C GLU A 188 -6.24 8.25 -12.70
N ILE A 189 -5.61 7.09 -12.97
CA ILE A 189 -6.29 5.95 -13.60
C ILE A 189 -7.42 5.43 -12.69
N GLY A 190 -7.18 5.33 -11.39
CA GLY A 190 -8.20 4.92 -10.42
C GLY A 190 -9.38 5.87 -10.36
N HIS A 191 -9.11 7.18 -10.22
CA HIS A 191 -10.16 8.22 -10.26
C HIS A 191 -11.03 8.11 -11.51
N ALA A 192 -10.40 7.82 -12.62
CA ALA A 192 -11.10 7.72 -13.90
C ALA A 192 -11.94 6.45 -14.04
N ILE A 193 -11.50 5.33 -13.46
CA ILE A 193 -12.32 4.13 -13.39
C ILE A 193 -13.55 4.39 -12.51
N ILE A 194 -13.39 5.07 -11.37
CA ILE A 194 -14.50 5.43 -10.48
C ILE A 194 -15.47 6.41 -11.18
N GLU A 195 -14.95 7.45 -11.83
CA GLU A 195 -15.79 8.41 -12.57
C GLU A 195 -16.64 7.73 -13.65
N GLU A 196 -16.08 6.76 -14.38
CA GLU A 196 -16.83 6.00 -15.37
C GLU A 196 -17.82 5.02 -14.73
N ALA A 197 -17.42 4.34 -13.64
CA ALA A 197 -18.28 3.41 -12.89
C ALA A 197 -19.50 4.14 -12.31
N PHE A 198 -19.28 5.33 -11.75
CA PHE A 198 -20.33 6.18 -11.17
C PHE A 198 -20.93 7.16 -12.17
N SER A 199 -21.27 6.65 -13.34
CA SER A 199 -21.92 7.42 -14.42
C SER A 199 -23.07 6.64 -15.06
N THR A 200 -23.87 7.35 -15.86
CA THR A 200 -24.97 6.73 -16.65
C THR A 200 -24.48 5.79 -17.75
N LYS A 201 -23.18 5.71 -18.01
CA LYS A 201 -22.61 4.69 -18.89
C LYS A 201 -22.66 3.29 -18.29
N VAL A 202 -22.57 3.18 -16.97
CA VAL A 202 -22.54 1.94 -16.22
C VAL A 202 -23.81 1.73 -15.41
N ILE A 203 -24.34 2.78 -14.79
CA ILE A 203 -25.49 2.70 -13.90
C ILE A 203 -26.75 3.20 -14.61
N THR A 204 -27.73 2.31 -14.76
CA THR A 204 -29.12 2.64 -15.08
C THR A 204 -29.91 2.52 -13.77
N PRO A 205 -30.34 3.66 -13.18
CA PRO A 205 -31.10 3.64 -11.91
C PRO A 205 -32.36 2.75 -12.02
N SER A 206 -32.69 2.06 -10.94
CA SER A 206 -33.78 1.07 -10.83
C SER A 206 -33.56 -0.25 -11.58
N ILE A 207 -32.40 -0.43 -12.21
CA ILE A 207 -32.06 -1.67 -12.95
C ILE A 207 -30.71 -2.21 -12.46
N THR A 208 -29.64 -1.39 -12.54
CA THR A 208 -28.28 -1.81 -12.19
C THR A 208 -28.15 -2.08 -10.70
N THR A 209 -27.48 -3.15 -10.34
CA THR A 209 -27.15 -3.50 -8.95
C THR A 209 -25.75 -3.06 -8.58
N THR A 210 -25.47 -2.99 -7.28
CA THR A 210 -24.10 -2.74 -6.77
C THR A 210 -23.13 -3.82 -7.25
N ASP A 211 -23.56 -5.08 -7.31
CA ASP A 211 -22.75 -6.20 -7.82
C ASP A 211 -22.38 -6.00 -9.29
N ASP A 212 -23.31 -5.48 -10.13
CA ASP A 212 -23.00 -5.19 -11.53
C ASP A 212 -21.88 -4.16 -11.67
N VAL A 213 -21.89 -3.11 -10.83
CA VAL A 213 -20.84 -2.08 -10.82
C VAL A 213 -19.51 -2.64 -10.34
N VAL A 214 -19.50 -3.45 -9.28
CA VAL A 214 -18.29 -4.13 -8.76
C VAL A 214 -17.64 -4.97 -9.86
N TRP A 215 -18.42 -5.82 -10.54
CA TRP A 215 -17.87 -6.65 -11.62
C TRP A 215 -17.45 -5.83 -12.84
N TRP A 216 -18.13 -4.72 -13.13
CA TRP A 216 -17.70 -3.81 -14.17
C TRP A 216 -16.31 -3.20 -13.85
N MET A 217 -16.08 -2.75 -12.60
CA MET A 217 -14.78 -2.25 -12.15
C MET A 217 -13.68 -3.30 -12.32
N ARG A 218 -13.96 -4.57 -11.94
CA ARG A 218 -13.01 -5.68 -12.09
C ARG A 218 -12.68 -5.96 -13.55
N GLU A 219 -13.67 -5.99 -14.42
CA GLU A 219 -13.47 -6.18 -15.87
C GLU A 219 -12.69 -5.00 -16.48
N LYS A 220 -12.99 -3.78 -16.06
CA LYS A 220 -12.26 -2.58 -16.52
C LYS A 220 -10.78 -2.63 -16.14
N MET A 221 -10.45 -2.99 -14.91
CA MET A 221 -9.05 -3.18 -14.48
C MET A 221 -8.37 -4.25 -15.35
N ARG A 222 -9.03 -5.39 -15.59
CA ARG A 222 -8.50 -6.46 -16.43
C ARG A 222 -8.26 -6.02 -17.88
N GLU A 223 -9.19 -5.28 -18.46
CA GLU A 223 -9.06 -4.72 -19.82
C GLU A 223 -7.85 -3.81 -19.95
N LEU A 224 -7.53 -3.05 -18.90
CA LEU A 224 -6.38 -2.17 -18.82
C LEU A 224 -5.08 -2.91 -18.47
N GLY A 225 -5.14 -4.21 -18.14
CA GLY A 225 -3.98 -4.98 -17.68
C GLY A 225 -3.52 -4.61 -16.28
N LEU A 226 -4.44 -4.12 -15.45
CA LEU A 226 -4.22 -3.82 -14.04
C LEU A 226 -4.65 -5.01 -13.18
N GLU A 227 -3.96 -5.22 -12.06
CA GLU A 227 -4.28 -6.28 -11.11
C GLU A 227 -4.97 -5.68 -9.88
N ALA A 228 -6.25 -6.02 -9.66
CA ALA A 228 -6.93 -5.64 -8.44
C ALA A 228 -6.31 -6.37 -7.25
N TRP A 229 -6.00 -5.67 -6.16
CA TRP A 229 -5.41 -6.31 -4.97
C TRP A 229 -6.46 -6.71 -3.93
N PHE A 230 -7.69 -6.23 -4.07
CA PHE A 230 -8.89 -6.73 -3.36
C PHE A 230 -10.11 -6.65 -4.27
N GLN A 231 -11.20 -7.29 -3.84
CA GLN A 231 -12.48 -7.18 -4.53
C GLN A 231 -13.07 -5.80 -4.26
N PRO A 232 -13.29 -4.94 -5.26
CA PRO A 232 -13.96 -3.67 -5.06
C PRO A 232 -15.30 -3.83 -4.35
N THR A 233 -15.70 -2.81 -3.62
CA THR A 233 -17.04 -2.75 -3.01
C THR A 233 -17.85 -1.60 -3.58
N VAL A 234 -19.17 -1.76 -3.63
CA VAL A 234 -20.12 -0.67 -3.87
C VAL A 234 -21.27 -0.82 -2.90
N GLU A 235 -21.52 0.21 -2.11
CA GLU A 235 -22.50 0.21 -1.04
C GLU A 235 -23.54 1.31 -1.25
N ILE A 236 -24.74 1.12 -0.68
CA ILE A 236 -25.86 2.06 -0.76
C ILE A 236 -26.20 2.57 0.64
N GLN A 237 -26.34 3.88 0.77
CA GLN A 237 -27.06 4.50 1.87
C GLN A 237 -28.29 5.20 1.29
N ALA A 238 -29.48 4.89 1.81
CA ALA A 238 -30.73 5.40 1.29
C ALA A 238 -31.54 6.12 2.36
N HIS A 239 -32.29 7.14 1.95
CA HIS A 239 -33.21 7.84 2.83
C HIS A 239 -34.32 6.90 3.35
N GLY A 240 -34.50 6.84 4.66
CA GLY A 240 -35.49 5.98 5.31
C GLY A 240 -35.05 4.52 5.54
N GLU A 241 -33.92 4.13 4.98
CA GLU A 241 -33.27 2.84 5.28
C GLU A 241 -32.19 3.12 6.33
N GLY A 242 -32.29 2.54 7.53
CA GLY A 242 -31.35 2.81 8.62
C GLY A 242 -29.90 2.56 8.19
N PHE A 243 -28.96 3.30 8.81
CA PHE A 243 -27.54 3.11 8.61
C PHE A 243 -27.15 1.67 9.00
N ASN A 244 -26.93 0.81 8.02
CA ASN A 244 -26.33 -0.49 8.24
C ASN A 244 -24.82 -0.30 8.27
N ALA A 245 -24.24 -0.45 9.47
CA ALA A 245 -22.79 -0.47 9.64
C ALA A 245 -22.14 -1.40 8.59
N ILE A 246 -20.86 -1.15 8.28
CA ILE A 246 -19.94 -1.84 7.35
C ILE A 246 -20.07 -3.39 7.27
N ASN A 247 -20.90 -4.00 8.06
CA ASN A 247 -21.26 -5.42 8.05
C ASN A 247 -22.66 -5.62 7.51
N VAL A 248 -22.89 -5.39 6.21
CA VAL A 248 -24.09 -5.95 5.56
C VAL A 248 -23.90 -7.46 5.48
N LYS A 249 -24.23 -8.15 6.56
CA LYS A 249 -24.56 -9.57 6.48
C LYS A 249 -25.79 -9.68 5.60
N ASP A 250 -25.59 -10.19 4.41
CA ASP A 250 -26.59 -10.70 3.47
C ASP A 250 -28.04 -10.15 3.66
N GLY A 251 -28.44 -9.17 2.86
CA GLY A 251 -29.84 -8.81 2.75
C GLY A 251 -30.19 -7.34 2.48
N GLY A 252 -29.23 -6.45 2.32
CA GLY A 252 -29.51 -5.08 1.88
C GLY A 252 -30.01 -5.03 0.41
N ARG A 253 -30.79 -3.98 0.09
CA ARG A 253 -31.16 -3.70 -1.29
C ARG A 253 -29.91 -3.48 -2.14
N LYS A 254 -29.79 -4.23 -3.25
CA LYS A 254 -28.64 -4.12 -4.17
C LYS A 254 -28.95 -3.28 -5.41
N VAL A 255 -30.24 -3.15 -5.79
CA VAL A 255 -30.63 -2.32 -6.94
C VAL A 255 -30.49 -0.85 -6.58
N ILE A 256 -29.69 -0.14 -7.38
CA ILE A 256 -29.42 1.29 -7.22
C ILE A 256 -30.66 2.08 -7.65
N MET A 257 -31.14 2.97 -6.78
CA MET A 257 -32.36 3.74 -6.99
C MET A 257 -32.11 5.25 -6.98
N PRO A 258 -32.95 6.04 -7.65
CA PRO A 258 -32.89 7.51 -7.52
C PRO A 258 -32.98 7.96 -6.06
N GLY A 259 -32.06 8.80 -5.64
CA GLY A 259 -31.94 9.32 -4.27
C GLY A 259 -30.96 8.56 -3.39
N ASP A 260 -30.33 7.50 -3.90
CA ASP A 260 -29.29 6.76 -3.17
C ASP A 260 -27.97 7.55 -3.12
N LEU A 261 -27.30 7.48 -1.98
CA LEU A 261 -25.90 7.81 -1.81
C LEU A 261 -25.10 6.52 -1.97
N LEU A 262 -24.22 6.49 -2.96
CA LEU A 262 -23.34 5.35 -3.21
C LEU A 262 -21.95 5.64 -2.62
N HIS A 263 -21.29 4.57 -2.24
CA HIS A 263 -19.88 4.55 -1.86
C HIS A 263 -19.18 3.42 -2.64
N CYS A 264 -17.96 3.64 -3.10
CA CYS A 264 -17.12 2.57 -3.60
C CYS A 264 -15.75 2.60 -2.92
N ASP A 265 -15.16 1.43 -2.88
CA ASP A 265 -13.78 1.20 -2.47
C ASP A 265 -13.09 0.31 -3.50
N MET A 266 -11.95 0.74 -4.04
CA MET A 266 -11.20 0.00 -5.06
C MET A 266 -9.71 0.32 -5.08
N GLY A 267 -8.92 -0.72 -5.34
CA GLY A 267 -7.48 -0.60 -5.49
C GLY A 267 -6.90 -1.60 -6.50
N PHE A 268 -5.78 -1.21 -7.11
CA PHE A 268 -5.09 -2.05 -8.08
C PHE A 268 -3.57 -1.82 -8.06
N TYR A 269 -2.83 -2.73 -8.68
CA TYR A 269 -1.40 -2.59 -8.93
C TYR A 269 -1.11 -2.12 -10.35
N TYR A 270 -0.22 -1.16 -10.48
CA TYR A 270 0.41 -0.79 -11.74
C TYR A 270 1.87 -0.41 -11.52
N LEU A 271 2.78 -0.91 -12.35
CA LEU A 271 4.24 -0.74 -12.22
C LEU A 271 4.80 -1.24 -10.86
N GLY A 272 4.10 -2.14 -10.20
CA GLY A 272 4.46 -2.65 -8.88
C GLY A 272 4.08 -1.71 -7.72
N LEU A 273 3.32 -0.66 -7.98
CA LEU A 273 2.77 0.25 -6.96
C LEU A 273 1.25 0.07 -6.85
N ALA A 274 0.75 0.11 -5.64
CA ALA A 274 -0.68 0.04 -5.34
C ALA A 274 -1.34 1.41 -5.41
N SER A 275 -2.62 1.43 -5.76
CA SER A 275 -3.56 2.53 -5.51
C SER A 275 -4.64 2.09 -4.56
N ASP A 276 -5.25 3.04 -3.83
CA ASP A 276 -6.40 2.80 -2.96
C ASP A 276 -7.29 4.03 -2.90
N GLN A 277 -8.58 3.87 -3.21
CA GLN A 277 -9.47 5.02 -3.35
C GLN A 277 -10.89 4.69 -2.96
N GLN A 278 -11.48 5.54 -2.11
CA GLN A 278 -12.90 5.51 -1.78
C GLN A 278 -13.56 6.83 -2.17
N GLN A 279 -14.63 6.73 -2.97
CA GLN A 279 -15.40 7.89 -3.41
C GLN A 279 -16.90 7.63 -3.34
N HIS A 280 -17.66 8.72 -3.40
CA HIS A 280 -19.12 8.72 -3.33
C HIS A 280 -19.77 9.20 -4.62
N ALA A 281 -20.97 8.67 -4.90
CA ALA A 281 -21.88 9.18 -5.92
C ALA A 281 -23.28 9.43 -5.34
N TYR A 282 -24.03 10.33 -5.96
CA TYR A 282 -25.45 10.53 -5.66
C TYR A 282 -26.28 10.26 -6.90
N VAL A 283 -27.33 9.45 -6.77
CA VAL A 283 -28.26 9.15 -7.84
C VAL A 283 -29.39 10.16 -7.83
N LEU A 284 -29.43 11.02 -8.85
CA LEU A 284 -30.39 12.11 -8.93
C LEU A 284 -31.84 11.61 -8.99
N LYS A 285 -32.73 12.23 -8.23
CA LYS A 285 -34.18 12.07 -8.39
C LYS A 285 -34.68 12.90 -9.58
N ALA A 286 -35.87 12.59 -10.05
CA ALA A 286 -36.48 13.35 -11.14
C ALA A 286 -36.57 14.84 -10.79
N GLY A 287 -35.96 15.68 -11.61
CA GLY A 287 -35.92 17.15 -11.47
C GLY A 287 -34.79 17.68 -10.59
N GLU A 288 -34.01 16.84 -9.92
CA GLU A 288 -32.78 17.26 -9.21
C GLU A 288 -31.65 17.54 -10.19
N LYS A 289 -30.78 18.47 -9.86
CA LYS A 289 -29.59 18.82 -10.63
C LYS A 289 -28.30 18.64 -9.84
N ASP A 290 -28.42 18.38 -8.53
CA ASP A 290 -27.31 18.23 -7.61
C ASP A 290 -27.76 17.40 -6.40
N ALA A 291 -26.80 16.94 -5.62
CA ALA A 291 -27.05 16.24 -4.37
C ALA A 291 -27.67 17.19 -3.31
N PRO A 292 -28.45 16.70 -2.33
CA PRO A 292 -28.93 17.47 -1.19
C PRO A 292 -27.81 18.20 -0.46
N GLN A 293 -28.11 19.41 0.04
CA GLN A 293 -27.10 20.25 0.68
C GLN A 293 -26.46 19.57 1.89
N GLY A 294 -27.26 18.90 2.71
CA GLY A 294 -26.75 18.17 3.89
C GLY A 294 -25.76 17.07 3.55
N LEU A 295 -25.92 16.39 2.40
CA LEU A 295 -24.92 15.42 1.93
C LEU A 295 -23.62 16.13 1.50
N LYS A 296 -23.71 17.25 0.78
CA LYS A 296 -22.55 18.05 0.40
C LYS A 296 -21.81 18.62 1.63
N ASP A 297 -22.52 19.05 2.64
CA ASP A 297 -21.96 19.50 3.92
C ASP A 297 -21.26 18.34 4.67
N ALA A 298 -21.78 17.13 4.56
CA ALA A 298 -21.16 15.93 5.12
C ALA A 298 -19.86 15.58 4.37
N LEU A 299 -19.86 15.63 3.03
CA LEU A 299 -18.64 15.45 2.23
C LEU A 299 -17.57 16.48 2.58
N ALA A 300 -17.96 17.74 2.70
CA ALA A 300 -17.04 18.82 3.08
C ALA A 300 -16.44 18.60 4.50
N GLU A 301 -17.21 18.07 5.44
CA GLU A 301 -16.71 17.71 6.77
C GLU A 301 -15.74 16.53 6.72
N GLY A 302 -15.99 15.50 5.89
CA GLY A 302 -15.04 14.43 5.62
C GLY A 302 -13.73 14.96 5.03
N ASN A 303 -13.80 15.88 4.06
CA ASN A 303 -12.61 16.54 3.51
C ASN A 303 -11.88 17.36 4.59
N ARG A 304 -12.60 18.01 5.50
CA ARG A 304 -11.96 18.71 6.61
C ARG A 304 -11.18 17.75 7.53
N LEU A 305 -11.71 16.56 7.80
CA LEU A 305 -11.01 15.55 8.58
C LEU A 305 -9.74 15.06 7.85
N GLN A 306 -9.78 14.90 6.51
CA GLN A 306 -8.57 14.61 5.72
C GLN A 306 -7.53 15.72 5.86
N ASP A 307 -7.92 17.00 5.82
CA ASP A 307 -7.01 18.13 6.03
C ASP A 307 -6.37 18.11 7.42
N ILE A 308 -7.14 17.75 8.46
CA ILE A 308 -6.66 17.63 9.84
C ILE A 308 -5.62 16.50 9.95
N LEU A 309 -5.91 15.33 9.37
CA LEU A 309 -4.97 14.22 9.38
C LEU A 309 -3.68 14.56 8.64
N MET A 310 -3.77 15.09 7.43
CA MET A 310 -2.59 15.51 6.65
C MET A 310 -1.77 16.60 7.36
N HIS A 311 -2.43 17.49 8.11
CA HIS A 311 -1.74 18.48 8.93
C HIS A 311 -0.96 17.86 10.07
N ASN A 312 -1.49 16.82 10.72
CA ASN A 312 -0.86 16.17 11.88
C ASN A 312 0.17 15.11 11.47
N LEU A 313 0.15 14.61 10.24
CA LEU A 313 1.09 13.61 9.75
C LEU A 313 2.46 14.24 9.49
N ARG A 314 3.44 13.96 10.38
CA ARG A 314 4.78 14.53 10.36
C ARG A 314 5.84 13.45 10.52
N ALA A 315 6.99 13.62 9.86
CA ALA A 315 8.14 12.75 10.05
C ALA A 315 8.61 12.77 11.51
N GLY A 316 9.00 11.61 12.04
CA GLY A 316 9.46 11.39 13.40
C GLY A 316 8.35 11.16 14.44
N GLN A 317 7.08 11.35 14.09
CA GLN A 317 5.95 10.95 14.94
C GLN A 317 5.58 9.49 14.67
N THR A 318 5.05 8.80 15.67
CA THR A 318 4.46 7.47 15.50
C THR A 318 3.05 7.54 14.93
N GLY A 319 2.56 6.47 14.33
CA GLY A 319 1.16 6.38 13.89
C GLY A 319 0.17 6.64 15.02
N ASN A 320 0.51 6.19 16.24
CA ASN A 320 -0.30 6.41 17.45
C ASN A 320 -0.33 7.88 17.91
N ASP A 321 0.78 8.60 17.79
CA ASP A 321 0.81 10.04 18.09
C ASP A 321 -0.06 10.82 17.11
N ILE A 322 0.07 10.52 15.80
CA ILE A 322 -0.71 11.14 14.73
C ILE A 322 -2.20 10.87 14.93
N LEU A 323 -2.60 9.64 15.24
CA LEU A 323 -3.99 9.30 15.55
C LEU A 323 -4.52 10.15 16.72
N THR A 324 -3.77 10.21 17.83
CA THR A 324 -4.15 10.93 19.03
C THR A 324 -4.38 12.41 18.75
N ASP A 325 -3.42 13.05 18.06
CA ASP A 325 -3.49 14.47 17.70
C ASP A 325 -4.62 14.75 16.72
N THR A 326 -4.83 13.87 15.73
CA THR A 326 -5.91 14.01 14.74
C THR A 326 -7.29 13.89 15.37
N LEU A 327 -7.51 12.89 16.23
CA LEU A 327 -8.79 12.72 16.93
C LEU A 327 -9.09 13.89 17.87
N ALA A 328 -8.07 14.41 18.59
CA ALA A 328 -8.23 15.56 19.46
C ALA A 328 -8.58 16.82 18.68
N HIS A 329 -7.88 17.08 17.57
CA HIS A 329 -8.12 18.23 16.69
C HIS A 329 -9.52 18.16 16.07
N ALA A 330 -9.92 17.04 15.49
CA ALA A 330 -11.24 16.85 14.89
C ALA A 330 -12.37 17.07 15.88
N LYS A 331 -12.25 16.52 17.11
CA LYS A 331 -13.24 16.73 18.19
C LYS A 331 -13.35 18.19 18.62
N ALA A 332 -12.23 18.94 18.63
CA ALA A 332 -12.26 20.37 18.93
C ALA A 332 -13.03 21.19 17.88
N GLU A 333 -13.10 20.71 16.64
CA GLU A 333 -13.90 21.30 15.56
C GLU A 333 -15.34 20.72 15.51
N GLY A 334 -15.72 19.84 16.42
CA GLY A 334 -17.07 19.25 16.49
C GLY A 334 -17.30 18.12 15.50
N ILE A 335 -16.25 17.58 14.88
CA ILE A 335 -16.32 16.45 13.95
C ILE A 335 -16.34 15.15 14.77
N THR A 336 -17.15 14.17 14.36
CA THR A 336 -17.13 12.80 14.89
C THR A 336 -16.25 11.94 13.98
N PRO A 337 -14.93 11.79 14.30
CA PRO A 337 -13.98 11.15 13.41
C PRO A 337 -13.88 9.66 13.63
N CYS A 338 -13.59 8.92 12.56
CA CYS A 338 -13.00 7.59 12.59
C CYS A 338 -11.84 7.57 11.59
N VAL A 339 -10.60 7.34 12.06
CA VAL A 339 -9.37 7.39 11.26
C VAL A 339 -8.75 6.00 11.24
N TYR A 340 -8.45 5.49 10.05
CA TYR A 340 -7.85 4.16 9.86
C TYR A 340 -6.90 4.13 8.65
N SER A 341 -6.13 5.21 8.53
CA SER A 341 -5.15 5.43 7.47
C SER A 341 -3.94 4.51 7.59
N HIS A 342 -3.38 4.13 6.45
CA HIS A 342 -2.26 3.22 6.37
C HIS A 342 -1.23 3.67 5.32
N PRO A 343 0.02 3.18 5.40
CA PRO A 343 0.97 3.35 4.32
C PRO A 343 0.51 2.64 3.05
N ILE A 344 0.89 3.19 1.88
CA ILE A 344 0.66 2.59 0.57
C ILE A 344 1.94 2.64 -0.27
N GLY A 345 2.12 1.66 -1.15
CA GLY A 345 3.31 1.60 -2.00
C GLY A 345 3.42 0.29 -2.75
N TYR A 346 4.39 -0.57 -2.42
CA TYR A 346 4.50 -1.91 -3.02
C TYR A 346 3.33 -2.83 -2.66
N HIS A 347 2.56 -2.47 -1.64
CA HIS A 347 1.35 -3.17 -1.22
C HIS A 347 0.28 -2.11 -0.93
N GLY A 348 -0.99 -2.50 -0.96
CA GLY A 348 -2.10 -1.63 -0.59
C GLY A 348 -2.05 -1.32 0.91
N HIS A 349 -2.35 -2.28 1.78
CA HIS A 349 -2.03 -2.17 3.19
C HIS A 349 -0.52 -2.38 3.39
N ALA A 350 0.27 -1.35 3.21
CA ALA A 350 1.72 -1.43 3.13
C ALA A 350 2.43 -1.47 4.48
N ALA A 351 3.74 -1.77 4.44
CA ALA A 351 4.61 -1.65 5.60
C ALA A 351 4.84 -0.18 5.97
N GLY A 352 4.83 0.12 7.27
CA GLY A 352 4.97 1.44 7.85
C GLY A 352 4.01 1.66 9.02
N PRO A 353 3.87 2.88 9.55
CA PRO A 353 3.03 3.14 10.72
C PRO A 353 1.54 3.10 10.39
N THR A 354 0.81 2.27 11.13
CA THR A 354 -0.67 2.25 11.11
C THR A 354 -1.21 3.45 11.91
N ILE A 355 -2.18 4.17 11.38
CA ILE A 355 -2.81 5.34 12.01
C ILE A 355 -4.27 5.03 12.32
N GLY A 356 -4.52 4.36 13.45
CA GLY A 356 -5.84 3.84 13.80
C GLY A 356 -6.25 2.60 13.01
N LEU A 357 -7.37 2.00 13.41
CA LEU A 357 -8.06 0.93 12.69
C LEU A 357 -9.56 1.25 12.70
N TRP A 358 -10.30 0.82 11.71
CA TRP A 358 -11.74 1.11 11.60
C TRP A 358 -12.55 0.69 12.84
N ASP A 359 -12.11 -0.35 13.53
CA ASP A 359 -12.70 -0.91 14.75
C ASP A 359 -11.93 -0.56 16.04
N ASN A 360 -10.77 0.13 15.92
CA ASN A 360 -9.96 0.54 17.05
C ASN A 360 -9.41 1.96 16.87
N GLN A 361 -10.04 2.92 17.55
CA GLN A 361 -9.61 4.33 17.58
C GLN A 361 -8.70 4.66 18.77
N HIS A 362 -7.99 3.65 19.26
CA HIS A 362 -6.98 3.75 20.33
C HIS A 362 -5.61 3.34 19.77
N ARG A 363 -4.63 3.27 20.68
CA ARG A 363 -3.28 2.84 20.33
C ARG A 363 -3.26 1.46 19.64
N VAL A 364 -2.62 1.39 18.49
CA VAL A 364 -2.29 0.15 17.79
C VAL A 364 -0.88 -0.27 18.19
N VAL A 365 -0.77 -1.37 18.94
CA VAL A 365 0.53 -1.87 19.42
C VAL A 365 1.34 -2.44 18.26
N GLY A 366 2.63 -2.16 18.23
CA GLY A 366 3.56 -2.64 17.22
C GLY A 366 3.57 -1.75 15.97
N SER A 367 2.69 -1.95 14.99
CA SER A 367 2.70 -1.17 13.75
C SER A 367 2.38 0.31 13.98
N GLY A 368 1.50 0.64 14.93
CA GLY A 368 1.21 2.03 15.27
C GLY A 368 2.35 2.72 16.05
N ASP A 369 3.30 1.97 16.61
CA ASP A 369 4.47 2.49 17.32
C ASP A 369 5.65 2.77 16.38
N TYR A 370 5.52 2.47 15.09
CA TYR A 370 6.52 2.77 14.08
C TYR A 370 6.48 4.26 13.71
N GLU A 371 7.66 4.83 13.45
CA GLU A 371 7.80 6.25 13.12
C GLU A 371 7.56 6.50 11.63
N VAL A 372 6.93 7.62 11.32
CA VAL A 372 6.80 8.15 9.95
C VAL A 372 8.14 8.66 9.45
N HIS A 373 8.51 8.29 8.25
CA HIS A 373 9.69 8.79 7.54
C HIS A 373 9.30 9.64 6.33
N ASP A 374 10.18 10.55 5.93
CA ASP A 374 10.00 11.35 4.71
C ASP A 374 10.09 10.45 3.45
N ASN A 375 9.47 10.87 2.36
CA ASN A 375 9.32 10.11 1.12
C ASN A 375 8.51 8.79 1.29
N THR A 376 7.46 8.82 2.10
CA THR A 376 6.51 7.73 2.28
C THR A 376 5.12 8.14 1.83
N ALA A 377 4.37 7.20 1.24
CA ALA A 377 3.01 7.43 0.79
C ALA A 377 2.01 6.76 1.73
N TYR A 378 0.85 7.39 1.83
CA TYR A 378 -0.26 6.97 2.72
C TYR A 378 -1.57 7.01 1.97
N SER A 379 -2.41 6.03 2.21
CA SER A 379 -3.83 6.16 1.96
C SER A 379 -4.46 6.94 3.11
N ILE A 380 -5.02 8.11 2.80
CA ILE A 380 -5.68 9.00 3.76
C ILE A 380 -7.12 8.55 3.90
N GLU A 381 -7.27 7.47 4.65
CA GLU A 381 -8.51 6.73 4.84
C GLU A 381 -9.17 7.05 6.18
N LEU A 382 -10.47 7.42 6.11
CA LEU A 382 -11.22 7.87 7.29
C LEU A 382 -12.71 7.95 6.99
N ASN A 383 -13.52 8.12 8.03
CA ASN A 383 -14.91 8.48 7.85
C ASN A 383 -15.42 9.44 8.93
N ILE A 384 -16.53 10.10 8.60
CA ILE A 384 -17.35 10.87 9.55
C ILE A 384 -18.79 10.37 9.54
N ILE A 385 -19.52 10.65 10.60
CA ILE A 385 -20.97 10.44 10.68
C ILE A 385 -21.64 11.79 10.91
N LYS A 386 -22.62 12.13 10.05
CA LYS A 386 -23.32 13.41 10.12
C LYS A 386 -24.82 13.24 9.85
N PRO A 387 -25.70 13.89 10.64
CA PRO A 387 -27.13 13.93 10.32
C PRO A 387 -27.41 14.81 9.10
N VAL A 388 -28.26 14.35 8.19
CA VAL A 388 -28.68 15.05 6.96
C VAL A 388 -30.09 15.57 7.15
N PRO A 389 -30.29 16.90 7.18
CA PRO A 389 -31.60 17.51 7.41
C PRO A 389 -32.67 17.11 6.39
N GLU A 390 -32.30 17.01 5.10
CA GLU A 390 -33.19 16.62 4.00
C GLU A 390 -33.64 15.16 4.10
N TRP A 391 -32.92 14.36 4.90
CA TRP A 391 -33.27 12.97 5.23
C TRP A 391 -33.91 12.85 6.61
N GLY A 392 -34.54 13.95 7.10
CA GLY A 392 -35.21 13.95 8.42
C GLY A 392 -34.27 13.83 9.60
N GLY A 393 -33.00 14.16 9.44
CA GLY A 393 -31.97 14.02 10.47
C GLY A 393 -31.35 12.62 10.51
N GLN A 394 -31.60 11.80 9.51
CA GLN A 394 -30.92 10.49 9.40
C GLN A 394 -29.40 10.71 9.29
N GLU A 395 -28.66 9.93 10.06
CA GLU A 395 -27.19 9.91 9.97
C GLU A 395 -26.74 9.23 8.70
N VAL A 396 -25.72 9.82 8.04
CA VAL A 396 -24.97 9.23 6.94
C VAL A 396 -23.53 9.08 7.35
N ARG A 397 -22.85 8.09 6.79
CA ARG A 397 -21.40 7.93 6.89
C ARG A 397 -20.76 8.35 5.57
N ILE A 398 -19.83 9.27 5.64
CA ILE A 398 -18.98 9.64 4.51
C ILE A 398 -17.62 8.99 4.74
N MET A 399 -17.29 8.01 3.92
CA MET A 399 -16.03 7.27 3.89
C MET A 399 -15.21 7.80 2.72
N LEU A 400 -13.99 8.23 3.00
CA LEU A 400 -13.12 8.84 1.99
C LEU A 400 -11.74 8.22 2.10
N GLU A 401 -11.15 7.96 0.94
CA GLU A 401 -9.79 7.46 0.83
C GLU A 401 -9.13 8.00 -0.43
N GLU A 402 -7.97 8.60 -0.25
CA GLU A 402 -7.17 9.14 -1.34
C GLU A 402 -5.67 9.07 -0.99
N ASP A 403 -4.87 8.78 -1.99
CA ASP A 403 -3.43 8.59 -1.80
C ASP A 403 -2.66 9.91 -1.75
N ALA A 404 -1.82 10.04 -0.72
CA ALA A 404 -0.98 11.20 -0.48
C ALA A 404 0.47 10.78 -0.17
N VAL A 405 1.40 11.72 -0.26
CA VAL A 405 2.82 11.48 0.04
C VAL A 405 3.35 12.54 0.98
N LEU A 406 4.14 12.11 1.98
CA LEU A 406 4.97 13.00 2.79
C LEU A 406 6.31 13.18 2.08
N GLN A 407 6.59 14.40 1.63
CA GLN A 407 7.84 14.73 0.94
C GLN A 407 8.36 16.09 1.39
N ASN A 408 9.63 16.14 1.79
CA ASN A 408 10.28 17.35 2.33
C ASN A 408 9.49 17.93 3.54
N GLY A 409 8.97 17.06 4.40
CA GLY A 409 8.20 17.43 5.59
C GLY A 409 6.79 17.95 5.33
N VAL A 410 6.29 17.87 4.09
CA VAL A 410 4.96 18.34 3.70
C VAL A 410 4.15 17.21 3.07
N MET A 411 2.92 17.01 3.57
CA MET A 411 1.93 16.13 2.93
C MET A 411 1.32 16.79 1.70
N ARG A 412 1.22 16.05 0.62
CA ARG A 412 0.51 16.46 -0.59
C ARG A 412 -0.24 15.27 -1.21
N TRP A 413 -1.38 15.54 -1.81
CA TRP A 413 -2.09 14.54 -2.61
C TRP A 413 -1.22 14.08 -3.78
N LEU A 414 -1.28 12.81 -4.12
CA LEU A 414 -0.60 12.29 -5.31
C LEU A 414 -1.28 12.79 -6.59
N HIS A 415 -2.62 12.73 -6.65
CA HIS A 415 -3.36 13.27 -7.81
C HIS A 415 -4.44 14.28 -7.39
N GLY A 416 -5.10 14.06 -6.28
CA GLY A 416 -6.17 14.91 -5.78
C GLY A 416 -7.06 14.16 -4.81
N ARG A 417 -8.23 14.72 -4.51
CA ARG A 417 -9.26 14.08 -3.70
C ARG A 417 -10.65 14.41 -4.21
N GLN A 418 -11.64 13.63 -3.84
CA GLN A 418 -13.03 13.94 -4.12
C GLN A 418 -13.51 15.13 -3.29
N THR A 419 -14.04 16.17 -3.94
CA THR A 419 -14.65 17.35 -3.29
C THR A 419 -16.10 17.60 -3.71
N ALA A 420 -16.62 16.80 -4.63
CA ALA A 420 -18.00 16.80 -5.08
C ALA A 420 -18.44 15.36 -5.38
N PHE A 421 -19.72 15.07 -5.21
CA PHE A 421 -20.27 13.78 -5.60
C PHE A 421 -20.23 13.57 -7.11
N HIS A 422 -19.97 12.35 -7.56
CA HIS A 422 -20.37 11.93 -8.90
C HIS A 422 -21.90 11.93 -8.95
N LEU A 423 -22.47 12.57 -9.99
CA LEU A 423 -23.91 12.67 -10.15
C LEU A 423 -24.40 11.72 -11.24
N ILE A 424 -25.36 10.85 -10.89
CA ILE A 424 -25.93 9.84 -11.79
C ILE A 424 -27.39 10.18 -12.03
N GLY A 425 -27.74 10.50 -13.29
CA GLY A 425 -29.12 10.83 -13.64
C GLY A 425 -29.29 11.42 -15.02
#